data_8dc1d43434a61f35fc9e01b70c920db6
#
_entry.id   8dc1d43434a61f35fc9e01b70c920db6
#
_cell.length_a   1.000
_cell.length_b   1.000
_cell.length_c   1.000
_cell.angle_alpha   90.00
_cell.angle_beta   90.00
_cell.angle_gamma   90.00
#
_symmetry.space_group_name_H-M   'P 1'
#
loop_
_entity.id
_entity.type
_entity.pdbx_description
1 polymer ?
#
loop_
_entity_poly.entity_id
_entity_poly.type
_entity_poly.pdbx_seq_one_letter_code
_entity_poly.pdbx_strand_id
1 'polypeptide(L)'
;PEDQIFAEEDELRAPIHSGKVWVIDPIDGTNNFVTQKEDFAIMVAYFEEGLGQFGLIYDVMRDHLFFGGKDFGVFCNDKELKPFQNRPLGNLLVASNVGMLKSNAWGMADLGAECLGIRVYGSAGISFTKILSGGILGYFSYIWPWDYAAAAIMGECLGYSVLTLEGKEPNYETLEPIMMVP
;
A
#
# COMPACT_ATOMS: atom_id res chain seq x y z
N PRO A 1 -24.04 15.42 -0.31
CA PRO A 1 -23.49 14.06 -0.31
C PRO A 1 -23.36 13.60 1.13
N GLU A 2 -23.69 12.36 1.38
CA GLU A 2 -23.64 11.76 2.72
C GLU A 2 -22.29 11.08 2.99
N ASP A 3 -21.43 11.02 1.96
CA ASP A 3 -20.12 10.37 2.02
C ASP A 3 -19.13 11.21 2.84
N GLN A 4 -18.32 10.54 3.65
CA GLN A 4 -17.28 11.14 4.48
C GLN A 4 -15.92 11.00 3.80
N ILE A 5 -14.99 11.87 4.14
CA ILE A 5 -13.62 11.84 3.63
C ILE A 5 -12.66 11.68 4.82
N PHE A 6 -11.68 10.81 4.63
CA PHE A 6 -10.53 10.64 5.51
C PHE A 6 -9.27 10.81 4.65
N ALA A 7 -8.63 11.97 4.71
CA ALA A 7 -7.49 12.30 3.88
C ALA A 7 -6.29 12.78 4.70
N GLU A 8 -5.09 12.68 4.11
CA GLU A 8 -3.86 13.15 4.73
C GLU A 8 -3.94 14.64 5.09
N GLU A 9 -4.48 15.46 4.17
CA GLU A 9 -4.57 16.91 4.30
C GLU A 9 -5.79 17.39 5.12
N ASP A 10 -6.62 16.47 5.63
CA ASP A 10 -7.84 16.80 6.36
C ASP A 10 -7.61 16.69 7.88
N GLU A 11 -8.06 17.72 8.63
CA GLU A 11 -8.05 17.69 10.10
C GLU A 11 -9.15 16.77 10.66
N LEU A 12 -10.24 16.56 9.91
CA LEU A 12 -11.36 15.71 10.29
C LEU A 12 -11.17 14.29 9.74
N ARG A 13 -10.83 13.39 10.63
CA ARG A 13 -10.65 11.97 10.32
C ARG A 13 -11.94 11.20 10.54
N ALA A 14 -12.63 10.87 9.48
CA ALA A 14 -13.83 10.04 9.55
C ALA A 14 -13.45 8.59 9.89
N PRO A 15 -14.14 7.94 10.86
CA PRO A 15 -13.92 6.54 11.15
C PRO A 15 -14.41 5.70 9.95
N ILE A 16 -13.59 4.80 9.44
CA ILE A 16 -13.96 3.97 8.27
C ILE A 16 -15.00 2.89 8.60
N HIS A 17 -15.26 2.64 9.90
CA HIS A 17 -16.08 1.52 10.36
C HIS A 17 -17.60 1.74 10.21
N SER A 18 -18.04 2.92 9.79
CA SER A 18 -19.46 3.23 9.62
C SER A 18 -19.73 4.20 8.48
N GLY A 19 -20.84 3.97 7.77
CA GLY A 19 -21.25 4.79 6.63
C GLY A 19 -20.35 4.60 5.41
N LYS A 20 -20.31 5.61 4.56
CA LYS A 20 -19.53 5.65 3.31
C LYS A 20 -18.34 6.56 3.47
N VAL A 21 -17.13 6.02 3.35
CA VAL A 21 -15.88 6.75 3.61
C VAL A 21 -14.91 6.60 2.44
N TRP A 22 -14.44 7.73 1.94
CA TRP A 22 -13.32 7.80 1.00
C TRP A 22 -12.04 8.08 1.76
N VAL A 23 -11.06 7.19 1.64
CA VAL A 23 -9.71 7.34 2.21
C VAL A 23 -8.79 7.78 1.09
N ILE A 24 -8.14 8.94 1.25
CA ILE A 24 -7.42 9.59 0.15
C ILE A 24 -6.05 10.05 0.60
N ASP A 25 -5.04 9.69 -0.18
CA ASP A 25 -3.74 10.35 -0.20
C ASP A 25 -3.58 11.04 -1.57
N PRO A 26 -3.64 12.37 -1.62
CA PRO A 26 -3.57 13.08 -2.89
C PRO A 26 -2.17 13.07 -3.51
N ILE A 27 -1.11 12.93 -2.70
CA ILE A 27 0.30 12.89 -3.19
C ILE A 27 1.13 12.04 -2.21
N ASP A 28 0.99 10.72 -2.27
CA ASP A 28 1.91 9.80 -1.57
C ASP A 28 3.32 9.91 -2.15
N GLY A 29 4.30 10.07 -1.27
CA GLY A 29 5.68 10.33 -1.67
C GLY A 29 5.97 11.81 -1.92
N THR A 30 5.44 12.72 -1.10
CA THR A 30 5.59 14.17 -1.21
C THR A 30 7.05 14.62 -1.36
N ASN A 31 8.00 14.01 -0.65
CA ASN A 31 9.43 14.30 -0.81
C ASN A 31 9.92 13.99 -2.24
N ASN A 32 9.49 12.88 -2.81
CA ASN A 32 9.82 12.50 -4.19
C ASN A 32 9.21 13.50 -5.18
N PHE A 33 7.93 13.85 -4.98
CA PHE A 33 7.24 14.83 -5.81
C PHE A 33 7.96 16.19 -5.83
N VAL A 34 8.35 16.70 -4.65
CA VAL A 34 8.99 18.02 -4.54
C VAL A 34 10.41 18.03 -5.10
N THR A 35 11.20 16.96 -4.83
CA THR A 35 12.64 16.96 -5.12
C THR A 35 12.99 16.42 -6.49
N GLN A 36 12.38 15.32 -6.91
CA GLN A 36 12.76 14.62 -8.15
C GLN A 36 11.62 14.53 -9.18
N LYS A 37 10.37 14.79 -8.78
CA LYS A 37 9.16 14.70 -9.62
C LYS A 37 8.95 13.31 -10.25
N GLU A 38 9.39 12.27 -9.57
CA GLU A 38 9.24 10.87 -9.91
C GLU A 38 8.87 10.06 -8.68
N ASP A 39 8.42 8.82 -8.85
CA ASP A 39 8.10 7.87 -7.79
C ASP A 39 7.15 8.42 -6.71
N PHE A 40 6.05 9.02 -7.13
CA PHE A 40 4.93 9.45 -6.30
C PHE A 40 3.62 8.95 -6.89
N ALA A 41 2.60 8.82 -6.06
CA ALA A 41 1.32 8.24 -6.46
C ALA A 41 0.13 9.03 -5.87
N ILE A 42 -1.05 8.84 -6.44
CA ILE A 42 -2.33 9.21 -5.85
C ILE A 42 -3.00 7.93 -5.36
N MET A 43 -3.52 7.94 -4.13
CA MET A 43 -4.16 6.77 -3.55
C MET A 43 -5.60 7.10 -3.12
N VAL A 44 -6.53 6.22 -3.49
CA VAL A 44 -7.94 6.35 -3.12
C VAL A 44 -8.49 4.98 -2.73
N ALA A 45 -9.16 4.91 -1.60
CA ALA A 45 -9.92 3.74 -1.19
C ALA A 45 -11.35 4.13 -0.81
N TYR A 46 -12.29 3.25 -1.07
CA TYR A 46 -13.68 3.43 -0.70
C TYR A 46 -14.15 2.31 0.22
N PHE A 47 -14.72 2.69 1.35
CA PHE A 47 -15.30 1.80 2.33
C PHE A 47 -16.79 2.07 2.50
N GLU A 48 -17.56 1.01 2.70
CA GLU A 48 -18.96 1.06 3.09
C GLU A 48 -19.17 0.17 4.31
N GLU A 49 -19.65 0.74 5.42
CA GLU A 49 -19.85 0.07 6.71
C GLU A 49 -18.61 -0.72 7.18
N GLY A 50 -17.42 -0.14 7.01
CA GLY A 50 -16.15 -0.75 7.40
C GLY A 50 -15.58 -1.78 6.42
N LEU A 51 -16.30 -2.09 5.35
CA LEU A 51 -15.87 -3.04 4.33
C LEU A 51 -15.25 -2.31 3.14
N GLY A 52 -14.00 -2.63 2.82
CA GLY A 52 -13.33 -2.12 1.63
C GLY A 52 -13.99 -2.59 0.34
N GLN A 53 -14.46 -1.66 -0.47
CA GLN A 53 -15.18 -1.93 -1.72
C GLN A 53 -14.29 -1.77 -2.94
N PHE A 54 -13.45 -0.74 -2.92
CA PHE A 54 -12.69 -0.31 -4.09
C PHE A 54 -11.38 0.34 -3.64
N GLY A 55 -10.29 0.02 -4.35
CA GLY A 55 -8.99 0.65 -4.21
C GLY A 55 -8.46 1.15 -5.55
N LEU A 56 -7.73 2.26 -5.51
CA LEU A 56 -7.08 2.87 -6.65
C LEU A 56 -5.71 3.41 -6.23
N ILE A 57 -4.67 3.12 -7.03
CA ILE A 57 -3.33 3.72 -6.92
C ILE A 57 -2.91 4.15 -8.31
N TYR A 58 -2.63 5.44 -8.49
CA TYR A 58 -2.16 5.98 -9.76
C TYR A 58 -0.67 6.36 -9.66
N ASP A 59 0.20 5.57 -10.29
CA ASP A 59 1.61 5.91 -10.54
C ASP A 59 1.64 6.96 -11.64
N VAL A 60 1.67 8.22 -11.25
CA VAL A 60 1.44 9.38 -12.12
C VAL A 60 2.47 9.46 -13.25
N MET A 61 3.73 9.25 -12.92
CA MET A 61 4.82 9.44 -13.88
C MET A 61 4.93 8.32 -14.93
N ARG A 62 4.38 7.13 -14.62
CA ARG A 62 4.35 6.00 -15.56
C ARG A 62 3.00 5.84 -16.25
N ASP A 63 2.02 6.68 -15.90
CA ASP A 63 0.63 6.57 -16.37
C ASP A 63 0.06 5.16 -16.14
N HIS A 64 0.32 4.62 -14.95
CA HIS A 64 -0.17 3.31 -14.55
C HIS A 64 -1.26 3.46 -13.49
N LEU A 65 -2.49 3.21 -13.88
CA LEU A 65 -3.64 3.21 -12.99
C LEU A 65 -3.92 1.78 -12.51
N PHE A 66 -3.62 1.51 -11.23
CA PHE A 66 -4.01 0.30 -10.54
C PHE A 66 -5.35 0.52 -9.88
N PHE A 67 -6.30 -0.35 -10.11
CA PHE A 67 -7.61 -0.25 -9.51
C PHE A 67 -8.27 -1.61 -9.38
N GLY A 68 -9.14 -1.76 -8.39
CA GLY A 68 -9.81 -3.03 -8.20
C GLY A 68 -10.55 -3.16 -6.89
N GLY A 69 -11.22 -4.29 -6.74
CA GLY A 69 -11.98 -4.66 -5.56
C GLY A 69 -12.55 -6.07 -5.69
N LYS A 70 -13.22 -6.54 -4.62
CA LYS A 70 -13.64 -7.92 -4.45
C LYS A 70 -14.50 -8.48 -5.60
N ASP A 71 -15.39 -7.69 -6.17
CA ASP A 71 -16.39 -8.19 -7.12
C ASP A 71 -15.97 -8.08 -8.59
N PHE A 72 -14.83 -7.46 -8.90
CA PHE A 72 -14.41 -7.20 -10.28
C PHE A 72 -12.91 -7.40 -10.56
N GLY A 73 -12.16 -7.93 -9.61
CA GLY A 73 -10.73 -8.19 -9.78
C GLY A 73 -9.86 -6.94 -9.65
N VAL A 74 -8.58 -7.07 -9.98
CA VAL A 74 -7.59 -5.98 -9.91
C VAL A 74 -6.90 -5.81 -11.24
N PHE A 75 -6.77 -4.57 -11.68
CA PHE A 75 -6.23 -4.20 -12.98
C PHE A 75 -5.09 -3.18 -12.86
N CYS A 76 -4.20 -3.19 -13.84
CA CYS A 76 -3.30 -2.10 -14.14
C CYS A 76 -3.61 -1.62 -15.56
N ASN A 77 -4.19 -0.45 -15.70
CA ASN A 77 -4.80 0.02 -16.94
C ASN A 77 -5.78 -1.05 -17.47
N ASP A 78 -5.60 -1.54 -18.68
CA ASP A 78 -6.47 -2.55 -19.31
C ASP A 78 -6.06 -4.00 -18.99
N LYS A 79 -5.01 -4.20 -18.18
CA LYS A 79 -4.47 -5.54 -17.90
C LYS A 79 -4.89 -6.02 -16.54
N GLU A 80 -5.59 -7.15 -16.48
CA GLU A 80 -5.89 -7.85 -15.25
C GLU A 80 -4.61 -8.39 -14.59
N LEU A 81 -4.46 -8.14 -13.29
CA LEU A 81 -3.35 -8.61 -12.49
C LEU A 81 -3.63 -10.03 -11.97
N LYS A 82 -2.56 -10.79 -11.77
CA LYS A 82 -2.67 -12.18 -11.31
C LYS A 82 -2.30 -12.29 -9.85
N PRO A 83 -2.89 -13.24 -9.11
CA PRO A 83 -2.49 -13.57 -7.76
C PRO A 83 -0.99 -13.86 -7.65
N PHE A 84 -0.46 -13.63 -6.45
CA PHE A 84 0.94 -13.88 -6.14
C PHE A 84 1.34 -15.33 -6.48
N GLN A 85 2.51 -15.47 -7.07
CA GLN A 85 3.11 -16.77 -7.35
C GLN A 85 4.32 -16.98 -6.43
N ASN A 86 4.24 -18.01 -5.59
CA ASN A 86 5.31 -18.30 -4.64
C ASN A 86 6.63 -18.64 -5.35
N ARG A 87 7.73 -18.07 -4.83
CA ARG A 87 9.11 -18.26 -5.28
C ARG A 87 10.03 -18.35 -4.07
N PRO A 88 11.21 -18.99 -4.16
CA PRO A 88 12.19 -18.98 -3.07
C PRO A 88 12.54 -17.56 -2.63
N LEU A 89 12.69 -17.33 -1.33
CA LEU A 89 12.94 -16.01 -0.75
C LEU A 89 14.16 -15.31 -1.36
N GLY A 90 15.26 -16.03 -1.58
CA GLY A 90 16.47 -15.51 -2.23
C GLY A 90 16.28 -15.03 -3.69
N ASN A 91 15.12 -15.30 -4.30
CA ASN A 91 14.75 -14.81 -5.64
C ASN A 91 13.73 -13.67 -5.60
N LEU A 92 13.46 -13.13 -4.42
CA LEU A 92 12.45 -12.11 -4.18
C LEU A 92 13.07 -10.81 -3.67
N LEU A 93 12.52 -9.71 -4.09
CA LEU A 93 12.82 -8.38 -3.55
C LEU A 93 11.78 -8.03 -2.49
N VAL A 94 12.19 -7.24 -1.51
CA VAL A 94 11.29 -6.59 -0.55
C VAL A 94 11.45 -5.08 -0.60
N ALA A 95 10.50 -4.33 -0.07
CA ALA A 95 10.62 -2.90 0.10
C ALA A 95 10.42 -2.49 1.56
N SER A 96 11.07 -1.40 1.96
CA SER A 96 10.96 -0.84 3.31
C SER A 96 11.29 0.65 3.31
N ASN A 97 11.03 1.34 4.42
CA ASN A 97 11.55 2.68 4.62
C ASN A 97 12.99 2.67 5.18
N VAL A 98 13.70 3.76 4.97
CA VAL A 98 15.12 3.89 5.40
C VAL A 98 15.28 3.82 6.91
N GLY A 99 14.28 4.27 7.69
CA GLY A 99 14.33 4.27 9.16
C GLY A 99 14.37 2.86 9.73
N MET A 100 13.54 1.96 9.19
CA MET A 100 13.51 0.56 9.61
C MET A 100 14.81 -0.16 9.25
N LEU A 101 15.36 0.10 8.08
CA LEU A 101 16.65 -0.47 7.67
C LEU A 101 17.79 0.01 8.56
N LYS A 102 17.88 1.32 8.81
CA LYS A 102 18.94 1.92 9.63
C LYS A 102 18.95 1.39 11.06
N SER A 103 17.79 1.18 11.66
CA SER A 103 17.64 0.68 13.02
C SER A 103 17.57 -0.84 13.12
N ASN A 104 17.55 -1.55 12.00
CA ASN A 104 17.18 -2.96 11.90
C ASN A 104 15.87 -3.29 12.65
N ALA A 105 14.92 -2.35 12.63
CA ALA A 105 13.63 -2.54 13.28
C ALA A 105 12.94 -3.79 12.73
N TRP A 106 12.46 -4.64 13.63
CA TRP A 106 11.79 -5.90 13.29
C TRP A 106 12.66 -6.87 12.46
N GLY A 107 13.99 -6.73 12.51
CA GLY A 107 14.91 -7.57 11.72
C GLY A 107 14.88 -7.25 10.22
N MET A 108 14.54 -6.01 9.84
CA MET A 108 14.35 -5.64 8.43
C MET A 108 15.63 -5.75 7.59
N ALA A 109 16.80 -5.41 8.18
CA ALA A 109 18.08 -5.58 7.50
C ALA A 109 18.45 -7.06 7.36
N ASP A 110 18.11 -7.89 8.36
CA ASP A 110 18.35 -9.33 8.33
C ASP A 110 17.47 -10.01 7.26
N LEU A 111 16.17 -9.65 7.18
CA LEU A 111 15.29 -10.11 6.12
C LEU A 111 15.84 -9.73 4.73
N GLY A 112 16.36 -8.52 4.60
CA GLY A 112 16.96 -8.06 3.35
C GLY A 112 18.19 -8.84 2.93
N ALA A 113 18.95 -9.39 3.88
CA ALA A 113 20.09 -10.23 3.61
C ALA A 113 19.69 -11.63 3.09
N GLU A 114 18.54 -12.14 3.49
CA GLU A 114 17.97 -13.43 3.02
C GLU A 114 17.27 -13.29 1.65
N CYS A 115 16.84 -12.08 1.31
CA CYS A 115 16.20 -11.77 0.03
C CYS A 115 17.23 -11.45 -1.07
N LEU A 116 16.77 -11.35 -2.31
CA LEU A 116 17.57 -10.86 -3.44
C LEU A 116 18.02 -9.40 -3.22
N GLY A 117 17.31 -8.65 -2.40
CA GLY A 117 17.64 -7.30 -2.00
C GLY A 117 16.44 -6.47 -1.54
N ILE A 118 16.74 -5.26 -1.04
CA ILE A 118 15.74 -4.31 -0.55
C ILE A 118 15.61 -3.13 -1.52
N ARG A 119 14.41 -2.58 -1.60
CA ARG A 119 14.09 -1.34 -2.30
C ARG A 119 13.56 -0.31 -1.32
N VAL A 120 13.97 0.94 -1.51
CA VAL A 120 13.48 2.11 -0.79
C VAL A 120 12.99 3.10 -1.84
N TYR A 121 11.68 3.11 -2.07
CA TYR A 121 11.08 3.98 -3.10
C TYR A 121 10.73 5.37 -2.58
N GLY A 122 10.57 5.53 -1.26
CA GLY A 122 10.16 6.80 -0.66
C GLY A 122 8.67 7.14 -0.85
N SER A 123 7.89 6.17 -1.31
CA SER A 123 6.46 6.22 -1.56
C SER A 123 5.86 4.85 -1.25
N ALA A 124 4.80 4.82 -0.45
CA ALA A 124 4.06 3.60 -0.13
C ALA A 124 3.29 3.11 -1.35
N GLY A 125 2.60 4.01 -2.04
CA GLY A 125 1.84 3.71 -3.25
C GLY A 125 2.71 3.10 -4.33
N ILE A 126 3.89 3.67 -4.61
CA ILE A 126 4.84 3.08 -5.57
C ILE A 126 5.31 1.70 -5.10
N SER A 127 5.60 1.52 -3.81
CA SER A 127 5.95 0.20 -3.27
C SER A 127 4.83 -0.82 -3.50
N PHE A 128 3.58 -0.43 -3.22
CA PHE A 128 2.41 -1.29 -3.43
C PHE A 128 2.16 -1.62 -4.90
N THR A 129 2.36 -0.68 -5.84
CA THR A 129 2.23 -1.00 -7.28
C THR A 129 3.21 -2.10 -7.72
N LYS A 130 4.41 -2.14 -7.11
CA LYS A 130 5.40 -3.21 -7.40
C LYS A 130 4.99 -4.55 -6.79
N ILE A 131 4.34 -4.56 -5.61
CA ILE A 131 3.75 -5.78 -5.01
C ILE A 131 2.62 -6.29 -5.89
N LEU A 132 1.63 -5.46 -6.19
CA LEU A 132 0.46 -5.82 -6.99
C LEU A 132 0.84 -6.36 -8.37
N SER A 133 1.94 -5.85 -8.95
CA SER A 133 2.52 -6.35 -10.20
C SER A 133 3.36 -7.63 -10.05
N GLY A 134 3.54 -8.16 -8.83
CA GLY A 134 4.37 -9.34 -8.55
C GLY A 134 5.88 -9.10 -8.63
N GLY A 135 6.32 -7.85 -8.66
CA GLY A 135 7.74 -7.47 -8.78
C GLY A 135 8.51 -7.57 -7.46
N ILE A 136 7.84 -7.37 -6.33
CA ILE A 136 8.41 -7.52 -4.98
C ILE A 136 7.49 -8.36 -4.10
N LEU A 137 8.06 -9.01 -3.09
CA LEU A 137 7.35 -9.88 -2.16
C LEU A 137 6.44 -9.10 -1.22
N GLY A 138 6.95 -8.04 -0.64
CA GLY A 138 6.23 -7.30 0.39
C GLY A 138 6.85 -5.93 0.67
N TYR A 139 6.11 -5.12 1.43
CA TYR A 139 6.50 -3.80 1.89
C TYR A 139 6.29 -3.69 3.40
N PHE A 140 7.24 -3.03 4.06
CA PHE A 140 7.30 -2.90 5.51
C PHE A 140 7.59 -1.45 5.88
N SER A 141 6.68 -0.79 6.61
CA SER A 141 6.83 0.63 6.93
C SER A 141 5.95 1.06 8.10
N TYR A 142 6.29 2.18 8.73
CA TYR A 142 5.37 2.92 9.60
C TYR A 142 4.58 3.88 8.71
N ILE A 143 3.28 3.63 8.55
CA ILE A 143 2.42 4.37 7.62
C ILE A 143 1.02 4.59 8.19
N TRP A 144 0.33 5.59 7.65
CA TRP A 144 -1.04 5.95 7.98
C TRP A 144 -2.05 5.18 7.12
N PRO A 145 -3.35 5.16 7.49
CA PRO A 145 -4.38 4.46 6.72
C PRO A 145 -4.48 4.89 5.25
N TRP A 146 -4.31 6.16 4.93
CA TRP A 146 -4.35 6.65 3.56
C TRP A 146 -3.20 6.11 2.70
N ASP A 147 -2.07 5.74 3.30
CA ASP A 147 -0.94 5.13 2.61
C ASP A 147 -1.19 3.68 2.20
N TYR A 148 -2.10 2.92 2.86
CA TYR A 148 -2.24 1.49 2.60
C TYR A 148 -3.66 1.01 2.30
N ALA A 149 -4.71 1.77 2.60
CA ALA A 149 -6.10 1.31 2.47
C ALA A 149 -6.44 0.82 1.05
N ALA A 150 -6.01 1.55 0.02
CA ALA A 150 -6.23 1.14 -1.37
C ALA A 150 -5.51 -0.17 -1.71
N ALA A 151 -4.26 -0.30 -1.25
CA ALA A 151 -3.47 -1.51 -1.46
C ALA A 151 -4.02 -2.71 -0.71
N ALA A 152 -4.58 -2.52 0.50
CA ALA A 152 -5.20 -3.57 1.29
C ALA A 152 -6.38 -4.20 0.53
N ILE A 153 -7.29 -3.38 0.00
CA ILE A 153 -8.46 -3.85 -0.76
C ILE A 153 -8.04 -4.63 -2.01
N MET A 154 -7.12 -4.07 -2.80
CA MET A 154 -6.65 -4.74 -4.02
C MET A 154 -5.79 -5.97 -3.72
N GLY A 155 -4.96 -5.88 -2.69
CA GLY A 155 -4.06 -6.96 -2.29
C GLY A 155 -4.79 -8.21 -1.85
N GLU A 156 -5.87 -8.07 -1.07
CA GLU A 156 -6.71 -9.20 -0.66
C GLU A 156 -7.21 -10.00 -1.86
N CYS A 157 -7.60 -9.34 -2.94
CA CYS A 157 -8.05 -9.99 -4.17
C CYS A 157 -6.93 -10.78 -4.89
N LEU A 158 -5.66 -10.42 -4.63
CA LEU A 158 -4.49 -11.05 -5.23
C LEU A 158 -3.76 -12.02 -4.29
N GLY A 159 -4.33 -12.30 -3.10
CA GLY A 159 -3.76 -13.23 -2.13
C GLY A 159 -2.69 -12.61 -1.23
N TYR A 160 -2.69 -11.28 -1.08
CA TYR A 160 -1.87 -10.58 -0.10
C TYR A 160 -2.70 -10.20 1.13
N SER A 161 -2.03 -10.05 2.25
CA SER A 161 -2.59 -9.53 3.49
C SER A 161 -1.87 -8.25 3.90
N VAL A 162 -2.62 -7.25 4.35
CA VAL A 162 -2.07 -6.09 5.03
C VAL A 162 -2.30 -6.26 6.52
N LEU A 163 -1.22 -6.33 7.27
CA LEU A 163 -1.22 -6.58 8.72
C LEU A 163 -0.27 -5.60 9.41
N THR A 164 -0.43 -5.43 10.71
CA THR A 164 0.63 -4.85 11.53
C THR A 164 1.83 -5.80 11.56
N LEU A 165 3.04 -5.30 11.88
CA LEU A 165 4.22 -6.16 12.06
C LEU A 165 4.10 -7.15 13.23
N GLU A 166 3.06 -6.98 14.09
CA GLU A 166 2.68 -7.95 15.11
C GLU A 166 1.74 -9.06 14.58
N GLY A 167 1.35 -8.98 13.31
CA GLY A 167 0.45 -9.94 12.67
C GLY A 167 -1.04 -9.73 12.99
N LYS A 168 -1.42 -8.52 13.42
CA LYS A 168 -2.81 -8.14 13.71
C LYS A 168 -3.42 -7.37 12.55
N GLU A 169 -4.76 -7.35 12.48
CA GLU A 169 -5.49 -6.43 11.61
C GLU A 169 -5.15 -4.98 11.96
N PRO A 170 -4.89 -4.09 10.97
CA PRO A 170 -4.71 -2.66 11.21
C PRO A 170 -5.97 -2.00 11.77
N ASN A 171 -5.80 -0.95 12.59
CA ASN A 171 -6.93 -0.22 13.16
C ASN A 171 -7.57 0.79 12.19
N TYR A 172 -6.88 1.15 11.12
CA TYR A 172 -7.29 2.17 10.14
C TYR A 172 -7.57 3.57 10.74
N GLU A 173 -6.97 3.89 11.88
CA GLU A 173 -7.18 5.17 12.57
C GLU A 173 -5.88 5.94 12.79
N THR A 174 -4.79 5.21 13.03
CA THR A 174 -3.51 5.79 13.46
C THR A 174 -2.34 5.30 12.60
N LEU A 175 -1.20 5.94 12.80
CA LEU A 175 0.08 5.46 12.27
C LEU A 175 0.43 4.12 12.93
N GLU A 176 0.66 3.10 12.12
CA GLU A 176 1.05 1.76 12.59
C GLU A 176 2.24 1.21 11.82
N PRO A 177 2.99 0.26 12.44
CA PRO A 177 3.97 -0.54 11.71
C PRO A 177 3.25 -1.58 10.85
N ILE A 178 3.16 -1.33 9.56
CA ILE A 178 2.39 -2.12 8.59
C ILE A 178 3.31 -2.97 7.72
N MET A 179 2.84 -4.17 7.40
CA MET A 179 3.38 -5.01 6.34
C MET A 179 2.28 -5.41 5.35
N MET A 180 2.64 -5.50 4.07
CA MET A 180 1.85 -6.19 3.06
C MET A 180 2.68 -7.36 2.54
N VAL A 181 2.14 -8.56 2.69
CA VAL A 181 2.81 -9.82 2.35
C VAL A 181 1.79 -10.82 1.80
N PRO A 182 2.22 -11.85 1.03
CA PRO A 182 1.32 -12.92 0.59
C PRO A 182 0.77 -13.76 1.72
#